data_7e611198727b5b85e12907dd03679f04
#
_entry.id   7e611198727b5b85e12907dd03679f04
#
_cell.length_a   1.000
_cell.length_b   1.000
_cell.length_c   1.000
_cell.angle_alpha   90.00
_cell.angle_beta   90.00
_cell.angle_gamma   90.00
#
_symmetry.space_group_name_H-M   'P 1'
#
loop_
_entity.id
_entity.type
_entity.pdbx_description
1 polymer ?
#
loop_
_entity_poly.entity_id
_entity_poly.type
_entity_poly.pdbx_seq_one_letter_code
_entity_poly.pdbx_strand_id
1 'polypeptide(L)'
;KGVCTGKQCLFPSPCKNLTVDHQDYIQLLRKLRALPKVKKVFIRSGIRFDYVLADKSDAFLKELCQYHVSGQLKVAPEHVSDRVLKYMGKPENAVYKRFTQRYKAMNEKLGLKQYLVPYLMSSHPGSQLTDAVEMAEHLRDLGYMPEQVQDFYPTPSTISTCMYYTGIDPRTGESVYIPKDPHEKAMQRALIQYRDPKLYDLV
;
A
#
# COMPACT_ATOMS: atom_id res chain seq x y z
N LYS A 1 20.42 19.78 4.66
CA LYS A 1 19.16 20.50 4.36
C LYS A 1 18.08 19.87 5.20
N GLY A 2 17.25 20.69 5.91
CA GLY A 2 16.20 20.21 6.80
C GLY A 2 15.00 19.60 6.06
N VAL A 3 14.11 18.96 6.83
CA VAL A 3 12.85 18.41 6.32
C VAL A 3 11.90 19.55 5.96
N CYS A 4 11.22 19.45 4.83
CA CYS A 4 10.19 20.41 4.44
C CYS A 4 9.02 20.38 5.44
N THR A 5 8.59 21.53 5.92
CA THR A 5 7.36 21.66 6.70
C THR A 5 6.15 21.60 5.75
N GLY A 6 5.15 20.79 6.09
CA GLY A 6 3.89 20.71 5.35
C GLY A 6 3.96 20.03 3.97
N LYS A 7 5.08 19.35 3.62
CA LYS A 7 5.20 18.62 2.35
C LYS A 7 5.73 17.21 2.56
N GLN A 8 5.16 16.26 1.83
CA GLN A 8 5.67 14.91 1.72
C GLN A 8 6.38 14.73 0.37
N CYS A 9 7.48 13.94 0.35
CA CYS A 9 8.29 13.80 -0.86
C CYS A 9 7.59 13.06 -2.00
N LEU A 10 6.58 12.23 -1.70
CA LEU A 10 5.87 11.40 -2.68
C LEU A 10 4.35 11.65 -2.69
N PHE A 11 3.85 12.56 -1.87
CA PHE A 11 2.42 12.86 -1.81
C PHE A 11 2.17 14.38 -1.89
N PRO A 12 1.15 14.82 -2.64
CA PRO A 12 0.26 14.07 -3.53
C PRO A 12 0.95 13.56 -4.80
N SER A 13 2.11 14.11 -5.13
CA SER A 13 2.93 13.71 -6.27
C SER A 13 4.42 13.78 -5.91
N PRO A 14 5.31 13.06 -6.62
CA PRO A 14 6.74 13.12 -6.37
C PRO A 14 7.29 14.55 -6.43
N CYS A 15 8.04 14.93 -5.40
CA CYS A 15 8.68 16.24 -5.34
C CYS A 15 9.71 16.39 -6.48
N LYS A 16 9.72 17.54 -7.16
CA LYS A 16 10.69 17.83 -8.24
C LYS A 16 12.15 17.76 -7.79
N ASN A 17 12.40 18.01 -6.50
CA ASN A 17 13.75 17.98 -5.91
C ASN A 17 14.10 16.61 -5.31
N LEU A 18 13.23 15.60 -5.45
CA LEU A 18 13.51 14.26 -4.95
C LEU A 18 14.43 13.54 -5.93
N THR A 19 15.62 13.22 -5.48
CA THR A 19 16.52 12.30 -6.18
C THR A 19 16.15 10.89 -5.75
N VAL A 20 15.68 10.08 -6.68
CA VAL A 20 15.34 8.67 -6.42
C VAL A 20 16.47 7.81 -6.89
N ASP A 21 17.10 7.11 -5.95
CA ASP A 21 18.21 6.20 -6.21
C ASP A 21 18.12 4.99 -5.26
N HIS A 22 18.22 3.80 -5.84
CA HIS A 22 18.25 2.54 -5.08
C HIS A 22 19.64 1.89 -5.07
N GLN A 23 20.69 2.56 -5.54
CA GLN A 23 22.01 1.93 -5.72
C GLN A 23 22.59 1.41 -4.40
N ASP A 24 22.52 2.20 -3.33
CA ASP A 24 23.00 1.78 -2.02
C ASP A 24 22.24 0.55 -1.51
N TYR A 25 20.92 0.52 -1.72
CA TYR A 25 20.11 -0.63 -1.32
C TYR A 25 20.42 -1.88 -2.14
N ILE A 26 20.59 -1.74 -3.45
CA ILE A 26 21.04 -2.83 -4.34
C ILE A 26 22.39 -3.37 -3.88
N GLN A 27 23.34 -2.50 -3.60
CA GLN A 27 24.68 -2.89 -3.12
C GLN A 27 24.62 -3.63 -1.79
N LEU A 28 23.79 -3.15 -0.83
CA LEU A 28 23.59 -3.83 0.44
C LEU A 28 23.03 -5.24 0.23
N LEU A 29 22.00 -5.38 -0.58
CA LEU A 29 21.38 -6.68 -0.88
C LEU A 29 22.38 -7.65 -1.54
N ARG A 30 23.21 -7.15 -2.46
CA ARG A 30 24.27 -7.95 -3.11
C ARG A 30 25.35 -8.37 -2.12
N LYS A 31 25.79 -7.47 -1.25
CA LYS A 31 26.75 -7.80 -0.18
C LYS A 31 26.22 -8.88 0.75
N LEU A 32 24.96 -8.76 1.20
CA LEU A 32 24.32 -9.76 2.05
C LEU A 32 24.23 -11.13 1.36
N ARG A 33 23.89 -11.14 0.08
CA ARG A 33 23.81 -12.38 -0.71
C ARG A 33 25.17 -13.04 -0.94
N ALA A 34 26.24 -12.26 -0.95
CA ALA A 34 27.61 -12.75 -1.14
C ALA A 34 28.26 -13.30 0.14
N LEU A 35 27.62 -13.16 1.31
CA LEU A 35 28.16 -13.67 2.57
C LEU A 35 28.26 -15.21 2.55
N PRO A 36 29.34 -15.80 3.11
CA PRO A 36 29.49 -17.25 3.24
C PRO A 36 28.28 -17.86 3.97
N LYS A 37 27.78 -18.99 3.49
CA LYS A 37 26.64 -19.75 4.03
C LYS A 37 25.26 -19.08 3.85
N VAL A 38 25.17 -17.87 3.31
CA VAL A 38 23.90 -17.25 2.94
C VAL A 38 23.45 -17.82 1.59
N LYS A 39 22.32 -18.52 1.57
CA LYS A 39 21.76 -19.10 0.34
C LYS A 39 20.86 -18.12 -0.40
N LYS A 40 20.04 -17.36 0.33
CA LYS A 40 19.07 -16.41 -0.22
C LYS A 40 18.83 -15.26 0.76
N VAL A 41 18.51 -14.10 0.21
CA VAL A 41 18.13 -12.91 0.98
C VAL A 41 16.79 -12.43 0.44
N PHE A 42 15.71 -12.57 1.22
CA PHE A 42 14.38 -12.17 0.81
C PHE A 42 13.92 -10.90 1.54
N ILE A 43 13.25 -10.00 0.80
CA ILE A 43 12.57 -8.84 1.36
C ILE A 43 11.15 -9.28 1.76
N ARG A 44 10.88 -9.33 3.07
CA ARG A 44 9.57 -9.75 3.62
C ARG A 44 8.68 -8.60 4.07
N SER A 45 9.27 -7.47 4.41
CA SER A 45 8.55 -6.31 4.95
C SER A 45 7.75 -5.50 3.92
N GLY A 46 7.85 -5.89 2.65
CA GLY A 46 7.29 -5.11 1.56
C GLY A 46 8.21 -4.00 1.08
N ILE A 47 7.77 -3.32 0.03
CA ILE A 47 8.50 -2.21 -0.58
C ILE A 47 7.57 -1.01 -0.77
N ARG A 48 8.17 0.16 -0.89
CA ARG A 48 7.47 1.39 -1.21
C ARG A 48 7.33 1.54 -2.73
N PHE A 49 6.21 1.07 -3.27
CA PHE A 49 5.98 0.95 -4.71
C PHE A 49 5.98 2.30 -5.45
N ASP A 50 5.53 3.37 -4.80
CA ASP A 50 5.54 4.73 -5.34
C ASP A 50 6.98 5.26 -5.52
N TYR A 51 7.89 4.94 -4.60
CA TYR A 51 9.30 5.26 -4.71
C TYR A 51 9.98 4.47 -5.83
N VAL A 52 9.63 3.17 -5.96
CA VAL A 52 10.13 2.34 -7.08
C VAL A 52 9.67 2.87 -8.44
N LEU A 53 8.44 3.37 -8.54
CA LEU A 53 7.94 4.00 -9.78
C LEU A 53 8.63 5.32 -10.10
N ALA A 54 9.04 6.07 -9.08
CA ALA A 54 9.76 7.33 -9.25
C ALA A 54 11.22 7.12 -9.70
N ASP A 55 11.77 5.92 -9.52
CA ASP A 55 13.06 5.52 -10.09
C ASP A 55 12.92 5.30 -11.61
N LYS A 56 13.69 6.05 -12.38
CA LYS A 56 13.70 5.94 -13.85
C LYS A 56 14.37 4.69 -14.36
N SER A 57 15.18 4.01 -13.50
CA SER A 57 15.86 2.78 -13.85
C SER A 57 15.05 1.55 -13.43
N ASP A 58 15.18 0.47 -14.20
CA ASP A 58 14.61 -0.83 -13.82
C ASP A 58 15.56 -1.67 -12.95
N ALA A 59 16.73 -1.12 -12.59
CA ALA A 59 17.79 -1.88 -11.92
C ALA A 59 17.33 -2.49 -10.59
N PHE A 60 16.67 -1.69 -9.75
CA PHE A 60 16.16 -2.18 -8.46
C PHE A 60 15.04 -3.20 -8.64
N LEU A 61 14.07 -2.92 -9.50
CA LEU A 61 12.94 -3.84 -9.72
C LEU A 61 13.41 -5.18 -10.29
N LYS A 62 14.39 -5.15 -11.21
CA LYS A 62 15.02 -6.34 -11.77
C LYS A 62 15.75 -7.14 -10.68
N GLU A 63 16.60 -6.51 -9.89
CA GLU A 63 17.34 -7.15 -8.78
C GLU A 63 16.39 -7.76 -7.76
N LEU A 64 15.34 -7.01 -7.39
CA LEU A 64 14.30 -7.44 -6.47
C LEU A 64 13.62 -8.73 -6.95
N CYS A 65 13.10 -8.74 -8.18
CA CYS A 65 12.38 -9.89 -8.73
C CYS A 65 13.29 -11.10 -8.87
N GLN A 66 14.52 -10.92 -9.36
CA GLN A 66 15.44 -12.05 -9.60
C GLN A 66 15.91 -12.73 -8.31
N TYR A 67 16.12 -11.98 -7.24
CA TYR A 67 16.90 -12.51 -6.10
C TYR A 67 16.25 -12.34 -4.75
N HIS A 68 15.24 -11.45 -4.59
CA HIS A 68 14.78 -11.01 -3.28
C HIS A 68 13.30 -11.22 -3.02
N VAL A 69 12.58 -11.83 -3.97
CA VAL A 69 11.17 -12.23 -3.82
C VAL A 69 11.07 -13.76 -3.82
N SER A 70 10.41 -14.32 -2.81
CA SER A 70 10.24 -15.77 -2.64
C SER A 70 8.96 -16.32 -3.31
N GLY A 71 8.41 -15.61 -4.30
CA GLY A 71 7.14 -15.92 -4.96
C GLY A 71 6.03 -14.90 -4.66
N GLN A 72 6.08 -14.23 -3.52
CA GLN A 72 5.13 -13.20 -3.13
C GLN A 72 5.84 -11.94 -2.66
N LEU A 73 5.42 -10.79 -3.18
CA LEU A 73 5.88 -9.47 -2.75
C LEU A 73 4.75 -8.72 -2.07
N LYS A 74 4.95 -8.35 -0.82
CA LYS A 74 4.01 -7.53 -0.06
C LYS A 74 4.12 -6.07 -0.46
N VAL A 75 2.99 -5.43 -0.66
CA VAL A 75 2.87 -3.99 -0.94
C VAL A 75 1.70 -3.42 -0.16
N ALA A 76 1.76 -2.14 0.18
CA ALA A 76 0.77 -1.50 1.03
C ALA A 76 0.03 -0.36 0.28
N PRO A 77 -0.85 -0.67 -0.68
CA PRO A 77 -1.72 0.34 -1.27
C PRO A 77 -2.73 0.88 -0.25
N GLU A 78 -3.12 0.08 0.72
CA GLU A 78 -4.05 0.33 1.84
C GLU A 78 -5.51 0.47 1.41
N HIS A 79 -5.81 1.15 0.32
CA HIS A 79 -7.15 1.37 -0.21
C HIS A 79 -7.14 1.54 -1.73
N VAL A 80 -8.34 1.58 -2.35
CA VAL A 80 -8.51 1.84 -3.79
C VAL A 80 -9.20 3.18 -4.07
N SER A 81 -10.02 3.67 -3.13
CA SER A 81 -10.67 4.97 -3.23
C SER A 81 -9.67 6.10 -3.04
N ASP A 82 -9.51 6.96 -4.06
CA ASP A 82 -8.58 8.09 -4.01
C ASP A 82 -8.95 9.10 -2.91
N ARG A 83 -10.23 9.19 -2.55
CA ARG A 83 -10.70 10.00 -1.44
C ARG A 83 -10.11 9.53 -0.11
N VAL A 84 -10.15 8.24 0.16
CA VAL A 84 -9.59 7.64 1.37
C VAL A 84 -8.06 7.70 1.36
N LEU A 85 -7.44 7.40 0.22
CA LEU A 85 -5.99 7.51 0.03
C LEU A 85 -5.45 8.91 0.32
N LYS A 86 -6.22 9.96 -0.04
CA LYS A 86 -5.87 11.35 0.29
C LYS A 86 -5.78 11.56 1.82
N TYR A 87 -6.72 11.03 2.59
CA TYR A 87 -6.68 11.09 4.06
C TYR A 87 -5.52 10.27 4.64
N MET A 88 -5.21 9.14 4.05
CA MET A 88 -4.05 8.33 4.43
C MET A 88 -2.70 8.98 4.08
N GLY A 89 -2.69 10.03 3.24
CA GLY A 89 -1.45 10.60 2.69
C GLY A 89 -0.73 9.65 1.75
N LYS A 90 -1.50 8.80 1.06
CA LYS A 90 -1.02 7.83 0.07
C LYS A 90 -1.22 8.36 -1.35
N PRO A 91 -0.41 7.91 -2.31
CA PRO A 91 -0.64 8.25 -3.72
C PRO A 91 -1.96 7.65 -4.21
N GLU A 92 -2.52 8.26 -5.26
CA GLU A 92 -3.73 7.78 -5.92
C GLU A 92 -3.60 6.33 -6.40
N ASN A 93 -4.71 5.61 -6.49
CA ASN A 93 -4.78 4.21 -6.92
C ASN A 93 -4.16 3.99 -8.32
N ALA A 94 -4.23 5.00 -9.19
CA ALA A 94 -3.56 4.96 -10.50
C ALA A 94 -2.04 4.71 -10.39
N VAL A 95 -1.39 5.16 -9.32
CA VAL A 95 0.04 4.91 -9.07
C VAL A 95 0.27 3.44 -8.76
N TYR A 96 -0.58 2.84 -7.92
CA TYR A 96 -0.51 1.42 -7.61
C TYR A 96 -0.79 0.55 -8.85
N LYS A 97 -1.80 0.89 -9.65
CA LYS A 97 -2.09 0.20 -10.92
C LYS A 97 -0.89 0.20 -11.87
N ARG A 98 -0.20 1.34 -12.03
CA ARG A 98 1.02 1.43 -12.84
C ARG A 98 2.16 0.55 -12.30
N PHE A 99 2.32 0.51 -10.97
CA PHE A 99 3.31 -0.37 -10.35
C PHE A 99 3.00 -1.84 -10.64
N THR A 100 1.74 -2.26 -10.48
CA THR A 100 1.29 -3.64 -10.76
C THR A 100 1.61 -4.05 -12.20
N GLN A 101 1.33 -3.17 -13.16
CA GLN A 101 1.65 -3.41 -14.57
C GLN A 101 3.16 -3.56 -14.81
N ARG A 102 3.97 -2.65 -14.22
CA ARG A 102 5.44 -2.70 -14.35
C ARG A 102 6.03 -3.95 -13.69
N TYR A 103 5.51 -4.35 -12.54
CA TYR A 103 5.92 -5.56 -11.83
C TYR A 103 5.58 -6.82 -12.65
N LYS A 104 4.38 -6.89 -13.21
CA LYS A 104 3.94 -7.99 -14.09
C LYS A 104 4.85 -8.10 -15.32
N ALA A 105 5.06 -7.00 -16.03
CA ALA A 105 5.93 -6.96 -17.21
C ALA A 105 7.38 -7.38 -16.88
N MET A 106 7.90 -7.00 -15.70
CA MET A 106 9.23 -7.44 -15.26
C MET A 106 9.28 -8.95 -15.01
N ASN A 107 8.25 -9.52 -14.37
CA ASN A 107 8.15 -10.97 -14.15
C ASN A 107 8.07 -11.75 -15.47
N GLU A 108 7.26 -11.28 -16.41
CA GLU A 108 7.17 -11.87 -17.75
C GLU A 108 8.52 -11.84 -18.48
N LYS A 109 9.20 -10.70 -18.47
CA LYS A 109 10.54 -10.52 -19.06
C LYS A 109 11.60 -11.46 -18.44
N LEU A 110 11.46 -11.77 -17.16
CA LEU A 110 12.38 -12.63 -16.42
C LEU A 110 11.96 -14.10 -16.38
N GLY A 111 10.81 -14.46 -16.95
CA GLY A 111 10.25 -15.82 -16.89
C GLY A 111 9.87 -16.26 -15.48
N LEU A 112 9.49 -15.32 -14.59
CA LEU A 112 9.18 -15.59 -13.19
C LEU A 112 7.67 -15.64 -12.95
N LYS A 113 7.26 -16.44 -11.96
CA LYS A 113 5.89 -16.53 -11.47
C LYS A 113 5.82 -15.97 -10.04
N GLN A 114 5.69 -14.67 -9.93
CA GLN A 114 5.59 -13.99 -8.64
C GLN A 114 4.32 -13.14 -8.58
N TYR A 115 3.75 -13.01 -7.39
CA TYR A 115 2.47 -12.36 -7.14
C TYR A 115 2.64 -11.20 -6.17
N LEU A 116 1.83 -10.15 -6.34
CA LEU A 116 1.69 -9.09 -5.36
C LEU A 116 0.67 -9.51 -4.30
N VAL A 117 0.98 -9.22 -3.05
CA VAL A 117 0.07 -9.37 -1.92
C VAL A 117 -0.23 -7.98 -1.36
N PRO A 118 -1.36 -7.36 -1.75
CA PRO A 118 -1.72 -6.03 -1.28
C PRO A 118 -2.16 -6.10 0.18
N TYR A 119 -1.61 -5.21 1.00
CA TYR A 119 -2.15 -4.89 2.31
C TYR A 119 -3.26 -3.87 2.15
N LEU A 120 -4.45 -4.19 2.67
CA LEU A 120 -5.64 -3.35 2.62
C LEU A 120 -6.13 -3.04 4.03
N MET A 121 -6.71 -1.87 4.20
CA MET A 121 -7.22 -1.38 5.48
C MET A 121 -8.68 -0.95 5.34
N SER A 122 -9.53 -1.40 6.25
CA SER A 122 -10.92 -0.95 6.39
C SER A 122 -11.03 0.14 7.46
N SER A 123 -12.11 0.90 7.40
CA SER A 123 -12.54 1.82 8.46
C SER A 123 -11.54 2.92 8.82
N HIS A 124 -10.66 3.33 7.89
CA HIS A 124 -9.79 4.50 8.08
C HIS A 124 -10.63 5.79 8.17
N PRO A 125 -10.23 6.81 8.94
CA PRO A 125 -10.85 8.13 8.87
C PRO A 125 -11.07 8.58 7.43
N GLY A 126 -12.30 9.01 7.11
CA GLY A 126 -12.74 9.34 5.74
C GLY A 126 -13.34 8.17 4.96
N SER A 127 -13.18 6.92 5.40
CA SER A 127 -13.77 5.75 4.72
C SER A 127 -15.26 5.63 5.05
N GLN A 128 -16.09 5.61 4.03
CA GLN A 128 -17.53 5.33 4.10
C GLN A 128 -17.83 3.95 3.51
N LEU A 129 -19.07 3.49 3.70
CA LEU A 129 -19.49 2.20 3.16
C LEU A 129 -19.37 2.14 1.62
N THR A 130 -19.62 3.26 0.94
CA THR A 130 -19.43 3.38 -0.52
C THR A 130 -18.00 3.13 -0.97
N ASP A 131 -17.00 3.53 -0.18
CA ASP A 131 -15.59 3.27 -0.49
C ASP A 131 -15.23 1.78 -0.28
N ALA A 132 -15.88 1.13 0.68
CA ALA A 132 -15.73 -0.31 0.89
C ALA A 132 -16.36 -1.12 -0.25
N VAL A 133 -17.50 -0.66 -0.79
CA VAL A 133 -18.12 -1.24 -1.99
C VAL A 133 -17.19 -1.08 -3.20
N GLU A 134 -16.63 0.12 -3.44
CA GLU A 134 -15.65 0.35 -4.51
C GLU A 134 -14.46 -0.61 -4.40
N MET A 135 -13.96 -0.83 -3.18
CA MET A 135 -12.87 -1.77 -2.94
C MET A 135 -13.29 -3.22 -3.20
N ALA A 136 -14.49 -3.63 -2.77
CA ALA A 136 -15.03 -4.96 -3.01
C ALA A 136 -15.19 -5.25 -4.49
N GLU A 137 -15.73 -4.30 -5.27
CA GLU A 137 -15.85 -4.40 -6.71
C GLU A 137 -14.48 -4.53 -7.39
N HIS A 138 -13.53 -3.72 -6.99
CA HIS A 138 -12.15 -3.82 -7.51
C HIS A 138 -11.52 -5.19 -7.24
N LEU A 139 -11.68 -5.73 -6.03
CA LEU A 139 -11.16 -7.05 -5.66
C LEU A 139 -11.88 -8.18 -6.41
N ARG A 140 -13.20 -8.07 -6.58
CA ARG A 140 -13.99 -9.01 -7.38
C ARG A 140 -13.48 -9.05 -8.83
N ASP A 141 -13.27 -7.89 -9.43
CA ASP A 141 -12.82 -7.78 -10.82
C ASP A 141 -11.40 -8.32 -11.03
N LEU A 142 -10.56 -8.23 -9.99
CA LEU A 142 -9.25 -8.88 -9.97
C LEU A 142 -9.30 -10.39 -9.68
N GLY A 143 -10.47 -10.92 -9.28
CA GLY A 143 -10.62 -12.31 -8.84
C GLY A 143 -9.86 -12.61 -7.52
N TYR A 144 -9.50 -11.60 -6.75
CA TYR A 144 -8.71 -11.70 -5.54
C TYR A 144 -9.52 -11.32 -4.31
N MET A 145 -9.37 -12.09 -3.24
CA MET A 145 -9.88 -11.75 -1.92
C MET A 145 -8.73 -11.82 -0.92
N PRO A 146 -8.45 -10.76 -0.17
CA PRO A 146 -7.41 -10.79 0.86
C PRO A 146 -7.82 -11.70 2.01
N GLU A 147 -6.92 -12.59 2.42
CA GLU A 147 -7.13 -13.42 3.62
C GLU A 147 -7.11 -12.57 4.91
N GLN A 148 -6.34 -11.50 4.91
CA GLN A 148 -6.20 -10.60 6.04
C GLN A 148 -6.50 -9.16 5.62
N VAL A 149 -7.46 -8.55 6.30
CA VAL A 149 -7.78 -7.13 6.21
C VAL A 149 -7.55 -6.52 7.59
N GLN A 150 -6.84 -5.42 7.64
CA GLN A 150 -6.60 -4.70 8.88
C GLN A 150 -7.67 -3.61 9.05
N ASP A 151 -8.39 -3.63 10.17
CA ASP A 151 -9.20 -2.49 10.57
C ASP A 151 -8.29 -1.36 11.05
N PHE A 152 -8.67 -0.12 10.76
CA PHE A 152 -7.93 1.02 11.27
C PHE A 152 -7.85 0.98 12.80
N TYR A 153 -6.63 1.08 13.31
CA TYR A 153 -6.34 1.19 14.73
C TYR A 153 -5.59 2.49 15.00
N PRO A 154 -6.10 3.35 15.90
CA PRO A 154 -5.45 4.62 16.21
C PRO A 154 -4.04 4.41 16.80
N THR A 155 -3.02 4.76 16.03
CA THR A 155 -1.62 4.70 16.49
C THR A 155 -1.18 6.09 16.95
N PRO A 156 -0.63 6.24 18.15
CA PRO A 156 -0.18 7.53 18.67
C PRO A 156 0.76 8.27 17.70
N SER A 157 0.69 9.59 17.71
CA SER A 157 1.53 10.49 16.90
C SER A 157 1.30 10.40 15.37
N THR A 158 0.17 9.89 14.92
CA THR A 158 -0.20 9.89 13.50
C THR A 158 -1.30 10.89 13.19
N ILE A 159 -1.29 11.44 11.97
CA ILE A 159 -2.33 12.33 11.45
C ILE A 159 -3.69 11.62 11.45
N SER A 160 -3.73 10.35 11.06
CA SER A 160 -4.95 9.55 11.05
C SER A 160 -5.57 9.40 12.45
N THR A 161 -4.76 9.27 13.47
CA THR A 161 -5.23 9.24 14.87
C THR A 161 -5.78 10.60 15.30
N CYS A 162 -5.15 11.69 14.90
CA CYS A 162 -5.70 13.03 15.12
C CYS A 162 -7.09 13.17 14.48
N MET A 163 -7.23 12.81 13.20
CA MET A 163 -8.54 12.81 12.52
C MET A 163 -9.56 11.93 13.23
N TYR A 164 -9.17 10.74 13.68
CA TYR A 164 -10.07 9.79 14.35
C TYR A 164 -10.69 10.36 15.62
N TYR A 165 -9.91 11.08 16.44
CA TYR A 165 -10.40 11.65 17.69
C TYR A 165 -11.09 13.00 17.51
N THR A 166 -10.61 13.84 16.60
CA THR A 166 -11.10 15.21 16.43
C THR A 166 -12.23 15.33 15.39
N GLY A 167 -12.29 14.39 14.43
CA GLY A 167 -13.17 14.53 13.26
C GLY A 167 -12.72 15.63 12.28
N ILE A 168 -11.45 16.08 12.40
CA ILE A 168 -10.91 17.18 11.58
C ILE A 168 -9.58 16.73 10.96
N ASP A 169 -9.38 17.02 9.68
CA ASP A 169 -8.07 16.89 9.05
C ASP A 169 -7.15 18.03 9.51
N PRO A 170 -6.10 17.76 10.30
CA PRO A 170 -5.25 18.83 10.83
C PRO A 170 -4.41 19.54 9.75
N ARG A 171 -4.38 19.02 8.53
CA ARG A 171 -3.68 19.63 7.40
C ARG A 171 -4.51 20.73 6.70
N THR A 172 -5.84 20.60 6.73
CA THR A 172 -6.75 21.48 5.99
C THR A 172 -7.76 22.19 6.90
N GLY A 173 -8.02 21.67 8.11
CA GLY A 173 -9.09 22.13 9.00
C GLY A 173 -10.48 21.64 8.60
N GLU A 174 -10.61 20.82 7.55
CA GLU A 174 -11.89 20.30 7.07
C GLU A 174 -12.39 19.14 7.95
N SER A 175 -13.71 19.01 8.07
CA SER A 175 -14.34 17.89 8.76
C SER A 175 -14.12 16.59 8.00
N VAL A 176 -13.84 15.52 8.75
CA VAL A 176 -13.59 14.18 8.23
C VAL A 176 -14.62 13.22 8.82
N TYR A 177 -15.25 12.42 7.96
CA TYR A 177 -16.11 11.34 8.40
C TYR A 177 -15.31 10.28 9.17
N ILE A 178 -15.82 9.83 10.30
CA ILE A 178 -15.15 8.79 11.12
C ILE A 178 -16.10 7.61 11.31
N PRO A 179 -15.80 6.43 10.77
CA PRO A 179 -16.57 5.22 11.01
C PRO A 179 -16.33 4.73 12.44
N LYS A 180 -17.19 5.17 13.39
CA LYS A 180 -17.12 4.80 14.81
C LYS A 180 -18.08 3.68 15.19
N ASP A 181 -19.14 3.50 14.42
CA ASP A 181 -20.12 2.45 14.67
C ASP A 181 -19.47 1.07 14.43
N PRO A 182 -19.49 0.16 15.43
CA PRO A 182 -18.94 -1.18 15.29
C PRO A 182 -19.59 -1.99 14.17
N HIS A 183 -20.89 -1.82 13.94
CA HIS A 183 -21.62 -2.52 12.87
C HIS A 183 -21.15 -2.04 11.49
N GLU A 184 -21.03 -0.74 11.28
CA GLU A 184 -20.50 -0.18 10.03
C GLU A 184 -19.07 -0.66 9.75
N LYS A 185 -18.22 -0.68 10.78
CA LYS A 185 -16.85 -1.18 10.64
C LYS A 185 -16.84 -2.67 10.23
N ALA A 186 -17.70 -3.47 10.85
CA ALA A 186 -17.85 -4.88 10.50
C ALA A 186 -18.33 -5.05 9.04
N MET A 187 -19.30 -4.25 8.60
CA MET A 187 -19.76 -4.25 7.20
C MET A 187 -18.66 -3.84 6.21
N GLN A 188 -17.91 -2.77 6.48
CA GLN A 188 -16.80 -2.36 5.62
C GLN A 188 -15.77 -3.49 5.46
N ARG A 189 -15.47 -4.20 6.53
CA ARG A 189 -14.56 -5.37 6.50
C ARG A 189 -15.17 -6.55 5.75
N ALA A 190 -16.44 -6.86 6.00
CA ALA A 190 -17.15 -7.97 5.34
C ALA A 190 -17.19 -7.79 3.81
N LEU A 191 -17.43 -6.57 3.32
CA LEU A 191 -17.39 -6.25 1.91
C LEU A 191 -16.03 -6.54 1.27
N ILE A 192 -14.93 -6.27 1.97
CA ILE A 192 -13.58 -6.58 1.47
C ILE A 192 -13.31 -8.08 1.46
N GLN A 193 -13.86 -8.81 2.43
CA GLN A 193 -13.74 -10.27 2.58
C GLN A 193 -15.00 -11.01 2.10
N TYR A 194 -15.60 -10.57 1.03
CA TYR A 194 -16.92 -10.95 0.50
C TYR A 194 -17.13 -12.45 0.20
N ARG A 195 -16.08 -13.27 0.22
CA ARG A 195 -16.17 -14.73 0.05
C ARG A 195 -16.11 -15.49 1.38
N ASP A 196 -15.95 -14.81 2.51
CA ASP A 196 -15.96 -15.48 3.82
C ASP A 196 -17.40 -15.72 4.27
N PRO A 197 -17.88 -17.00 4.34
CA PRO A 197 -19.26 -17.29 4.73
C PRO A 197 -19.66 -16.79 6.11
N LYS A 198 -18.69 -16.59 7.01
CA LYS A 198 -18.93 -16.07 8.35
C LYS A 198 -19.38 -14.61 8.39
N LEU A 199 -19.20 -13.92 7.26
CA LEU A 199 -19.49 -12.50 7.15
C LEU A 199 -20.74 -12.20 6.30
N TYR A 200 -21.42 -13.23 5.75
CA TYR A 200 -22.59 -13.04 4.85
C TYR A 200 -23.75 -12.35 5.52
N ASP A 201 -23.97 -12.60 6.82
CA ASP A 201 -25.08 -11.98 7.57
C ASP A 201 -24.83 -10.48 7.88
N LEU A 202 -23.66 -9.95 7.53
CA LEU A 202 -23.28 -8.55 7.78
C LEU A 202 -23.47 -7.65 6.55
N VAL A 203 -23.73 -8.24 5.36
CA VAL A 203 -23.72 -7.48 4.08
C VAL A 203 -25.07 -7.52 3.37
#